data_e8db853e4c1b97fd80dd6588b440ba18
#
_entry.id   e8db853e4c1b97fd80dd6588b440ba18
#
_cell.length_a   1.000
_cell.length_b   1.000
_cell.length_c   1.000
_cell.angle_alpha   90.00
_cell.angle_beta   90.00
_cell.angle_gamma   90.00
#
_symmetry.space_group_name_H-M   'P 1'
#
loop_
_entity.id
_entity.type
_entity.pdbx_description
1 polymer ?
#
loop_
_entity_poly.entity_id
_entity_poly.type
_entity_poly.pdbx_seq_one_letter_code
_entity_poly.pdbx_strand_id
1 'polypeptide(L)'
;VISPRVLLAIARADALERVRRYSFLVTLAATAWVGWLVVQGRVTLRLGRYAGEVNGAWASALVAVTVSTLISLVGFWIVKNAVQRDRDTRVGEILAATPLTKTAYTLGKCLSNFAVLATIVVALACAAPILVWMHGGTIAVVPMLGPFVLIALPAMAVIAALAVLFETIGPLSGGLGNVLWFFLWSALLTVPLVTESPRADLTGLMTLQSSMASAARTVHPDYRQGFSLSVGGGDSTPVEGTFVWNGLDWTPSIIASRLMWFVIAGLIAAAAAVPFDRFRGEGSSPFLRARVRKPEGTRGVAIPLPAFLPPVFAGELKLMLNGRRFWWWAVFLGLLVAGAVVPLAVARGKILPFAWLWPVLIWSSMGAREAAAGTEELVFVAPRPLLRQLPAVYLAGVTVAILAGAGVGIRLLAAGDMKAFGAWLVGALFVPA
;
A
#
# COMPACT_ATOMS: atom_id res chain seq x y z
N VAL A 1 9.04 -13.90 -32.02
CA VAL A 1 9.98 -12.83 -31.61
C VAL A 1 9.15 -11.69 -31.02
N ILE A 2 9.49 -11.27 -29.80
CA ILE A 2 8.79 -10.16 -29.12
C ILE A 2 9.23 -8.86 -29.80
N SER A 3 8.31 -8.18 -30.53
CA SER A 3 8.62 -6.90 -31.14
C SER A 3 8.63 -5.78 -30.09
N PRO A 4 9.74 -5.03 -29.91
CA PRO A 4 9.79 -3.90 -28.97
C PRO A 4 8.73 -2.84 -29.23
N ARG A 5 8.34 -2.65 -30.48
CA ARG A 5 7.26 -1.71 -30.89
C ARG A 5 5.92 -2.08 -30.30
N VAL A 6 5.57 -3.38 -30.28
CA VAL A 6 4.31 -3.88 -29.71
C VAL A 6 4.31 -3.70 -28.20
N LEU A 7 5.41 -4.00 -27.52
CA LEU A 7 5.55 -3.78 -26.06
C LEU A 7 5.35 -2.31 -25.70
N LEU A 8 6.01 -1.42 -26.42
CA LEU A 8 5.91 0.02 -26.19
C LEU A 8 4.51 0.56 -26.49
N ALA A 9 3.84 0.05 -27.53
CA ALA A 9 2.48 0.45 -27.88
C ALA A 9 1.50 0.06 -26.76
N ILE A 10 1.55 -1.18 -26.26
CA ILE A 10 0.74 -1.65 -25.14
C ILE A 10 1.02 -0.81 -23.89
N ALA A 11 2.29 -0.65 -23.53
CA ALA A 11 2.69 0.08 -22.34
C ALA A 11 2.23 1.55 -22.39
N ARG A 12 2.40 2.22 -23.54
CA ARG A 12 2.02 3.61 -23.73
C ARG A 12 0.50 3.81 -23.65
N ALA A 13 -0.28 2.99 -24.33
CA ALA A 13 -1.74 3.10 -24.33
C ALA A 13 -2.30 2.94 -22.90
N ASP A 14 -1.85 1.92 -22.21
CA ASP A 14 -2.29 1.59 -20.85
C ASP A 14 -1.81 2.63 -19.80
N ALA A 15 -0.57 3.13 -19.92
CA ALA A 15 -0.06 4.16 -19.02
C ALA A 15 -0.80 5.50 -19.21
N LEU A 16 -1.04 5.93 -20.45
CA LEU A 16 -1.76 7.17 -20.73
C LEU A 16 -3.20 7.16 -20.20
N GLU A 17 -3.89 6.03 -20.28
CA GLU A 17 -5.21 5.89 -19.70
C GLU A 17 -5.18 6.08 -18.18
N ARG A 18 -4.17 5.51 -17.49
CA ARG A 18 -4.09 5.56 -16.03
C ARG A 18 -3.67 6.92 -15.51
N VAL A 19 -2.73 7.59 -16.16
CA VAL A 19 -2.29 8.94 -15.77
C VAL A 19 -3.44 9.95 -15.82
N ARG A 20 -4.46 9.70 -16.65
CA ARG A 20 -5.66 10.55 -16.74
C ARG A 20 -6.71 10.28 -15.66
N ARG A 21 -6.53 9.27 -14.81
CA ARG A 21 -7.50 8.94 -13.75
C ARG A 21 -7.32 9.87 -12.54
N TYR A 22 -8.44 10.26 -11.94
CA TYR A 22 -8.43 11.06 -10.71
C TYR A 22 -7.60 10.42 -9.58
N SER A 23 -7.67 9.08 -9.44
CA SER A 23 -6.89 8.35 -8.44
C SER A 23 -5.38 8.56 -8.59
N PHE A 24 -4.87 8.62 -9.83
CA PHE A 24 -3.46 8.92 -10.10
C PHE A 24 -3.12 10.36 -9.70
N LEU A 25 -3.96 11.33 -10.05
CA LEU A 25 -3.74 12.73 -9.71
C LEU A 25 -3.75 12.96 -8.19
N VAL A 26 -4.69 12.31 -7.47
CA VAL A 26 -4.75 12.35 -6.00
C VAL A 26 -3.48 11.76 -5.40
N THR A 27 -2.99 10.63 -5.92
CA THR A 27 -1.76 10.01 -5.44
C THR A 27 -0.54 10.88 -5.72
N LEU A 28 -0.47 11.48 -6.91
CA LEU A 28 0.61 12.40 -7.27
C LEU A 28 0.61 13.62 -6.33
N ALA A 29 -0.56 14.20 -6.06
CA ALA A 29 -0.71 15.32 -5.15
C ALA A 29 -0.34 14.93 -3.70
N ALA A 30 -0.80 13.77 -3.22
CA ALA A 30 -0.45 13.26 -1.89
C ALA A 30 1.06 13.01 -1.77
N THR A 31 1.70 12.50 -2.81
CA THR A 31 3.14 12.24 -2.82
C THR A 31 3.93 13.56 -2.87
N ALA A 32 3.48 14.53 -3.66
CA ALA A 32 4.07 15.88 -3.68
C ALA A 32 3.93 16.57 -2.31
N TRP A 33 2.79 16.38 -1.63
CA TRP A 33 2.58 16.85 -0.27
C TRP A 33 3.58 16.23 0.71
N VAL A 34 3.81 14.92 0.64
CA VAL A 34 4.84 14.25 1.48
C VAL A 34 6.23 14.81 1.18
N GLY A 35 6.58 15.02 -0.09
CA GLY A 35 7.84 15.66 -0.47
C GLY A 35 7.99 17.07 0.12
N TRP A 36 6.92 17.86 0.10
CA TRP A 36 6.89 19.18 0.73
C TRP A 36 7.06 19.11 2.25
N LEU A 37 6.43 18.11 2.94
CA LEU A 37 6.62 17.90 4.37
C LEU A 37 8.06 17.55 4.74
N VAL A 38 8.78 16.82 3.86
CA VAL A 38 10.22 16.54 4.05
C VAL A 38 11.02 17.84 4.06
N VAL A 39 10.80 18.72 3.08
CA VAL A 39 11.52 20.00 2.97
C VAL A 39 11.17 20.93 4.14
N GLN A 40 9.94 20.87 4.66
CA GLN A 40 9.52 21.61 5.85
C GLN A 40 10.06 21.02 7.18
N GLY A 41 10.89 19.98 7.12
CA GLY A 41 11.42 19.33 8.32
C GLY A 41 10.38 18.57 9.15
N ARG A 42 9.19 18.31 8.58
CA ARG A 42 8.14 17.50 9.23
C ARG A 42 8.39 16.01 9.09
N VAL A 43 9.23 15.61 8.17
CA VAL A 43 9.77 14.26 8.06
C VAL A 43 11.22 14.33 8.50
N THR A 44 11.53 13.66 9.58
CA THR A 44 12.87 13.68 10.17
C THR A 44 13.48 12.29 10.13
N LEU A 45 14.74 12.23 9.75
CA LEU A 45 15.56 11.05 9.83
C LEU A 45 16.66 11.31 10.86
N ARG A 46 16.78 10.40 11.81
CA ARG A 46 17.78 10.50 12.88
C ARG A 46 18.62 9.22 12.99
N LEU A 47 19.85 9.40 13.34
CA LEU A 47 20.79 8.33 13.65
C LEU A 47 21.02 8.34 15.17
N GLY A 48 20.18 7.61 15.91
CA GLY A 48 20.16 7.68 17.37
C GLY A 48 19.80 9.09 17.85
N ARG A 49 20.75 9.76 18.51
CA ARG A 49 20.59 11.14 19.03
C ARG A 49 21.13 12.22 18.08
N TYR A 50 21.62 11.81 16.89
CA TYR A 50 22.25 12.71 15.93
C TYR A 50 21.33 12.98 14.74
N ALA A 51 21.35 14.22 14.23
CA ALA A 51 20.61 14.62 13.07
C ALA A 51 21.54 15.06 11.93
N GLY A 52 21.19 14.70 10.68
CA GLY A 52 21.90 15.24 9.53
C GLY A 52 21.55 16.70 9.31
N GLU A 53 22.53 17.52 8.91
CA GLU A 53 22.25 18.87 8.45
C GLU A 53 21.46 18.85 7.15
N VAL A 54 20.44 19.69 7.06
CA VAL A 54 19.54 19.73 5.90
C VAL A 54 20.28 20.41 4.75
N ASN A 55 20.79 19.61 3.82
CA ASN A 55 21.33 20.05 2.55
C ASN A 55 20.59 19.39 1.39
N GLY A 56 20.93 19.75 0.13
CA GLY A 56 20.24 19.22 -1.04
C GLY A 56 20.33 17.70 -1.17
N ALA A 57 21.48 17.11 -0.86
CA ALA A 57 21.67 15.65 -0.90
C ALA A 57 20.82 14.94 0.16
N TRP A 58 20.83 15.45 1.39
CA TRP A 58 20.04 14.93 2.50
C TRP A 58 18.54 14.98 2.20
N ALA A 59 18.02 16.16 1.82
CA ALA A 59 16.61 16.34 1.51
C ALA A 59 16.16 15.42 0.37
N SER A 60 16.93 15.33 -0.71
CA SER A 60 16.61 14.48 -1.85
C SER A 60 16.65 12.99 -1.52
N ALA A 61 17.64 12.54 -0.75
CA ALA A 61 17.71 11.17 -0.28
C ALA A 61 16.53 10.82 0.63
N LEU A 62 16.17 11.72 1.53
CA LEU A 62 15.02 11.54 2.42
C LEU A 62 13.70 11.47 1.65
N VAL A 63 13.49 12.34 0.65
CA VAL A 63 12.33 12.26 -0.25
C VAL A 63 12.34 10.95 -1.02
N ALA A 64 13.46 10.57 -1.62
CA ALA A 64 13.57 9.34 -2.42
C ALA A 64 13.27 8.09 -1.61
N VAL A 65 13.77 7.97 -0.36
CA VAL A 65 13.50 6.84 0.52
C VAL A 65 12.06 6.85 1.03
N THR A 66 11.55 8.00 1.46
CA THR A 66 10.16 8.11 1.91
C THR A 66 9.21 7.70 0.78
N VAL A 67 9.47 8.17 -0.43
CA VAL A 67 8.70 7.82 -1.62
C VAL A 67 8.86 6.34 -1.96
N SER A 68 10.09 5.81 -2.02
CA SER A 68 10.31 4.40 -2.34
C SER A 68 9.64 3.48 -1.32
N THR A 69 9.57 3.89 -0.06
CA THR A 69 8.91 3.13 1.02
C THR A 69 7.39 3.25 0.94
N LEU A 70 6.83 4.45 0.92
CA LEU A 70 5.38 4.66 0.93
C LEU A 70 4.73 4.29 -0.41
N ILE A 71 5.33 4.68 -1.54
CA ILE A 71 4.80 4.34 -2.87
C ILE A 71 4.98 2.86 -3.16
N SER A 72 5.98 2.18 -2.62
CA SER A 72 6.03 0.73 -2.76
C SER A 72 4.80 0.06 -2.15
N LEU A 73 4.30 0.53 -1.03
CA LEU A 73 3.06 0.02 -0.44
C LEU A 73 1.83 0.38 -1.29
N VAL A 74 1.58 1.68 -1.47
CA VAL A 74 0.36 2.20 -2.11
C VAL A 74 0.37 1.97 -3.62
N GLY A 75 1.53 2.08 -4.25
CA GLY A 75 1.74 1.94 -5.68
C GLY A 75 1.31 0.59 -6.23
N PHE A 76 1.45 -0.47 -5.44
CA PHE A 76 0.92 -1.78 -5.82
C PHE A 76 -0.59 -1.73 -6.12
N TRP A 77 -1.38 -1.07 -5.27
CA TRP A 77 -2.83 -0.95 -5.49
C TRP A 77 -3.18 0.01 -6.63
N ILE A 78 -2.35 1.04 -6.87
CA ILE A 78 -2.53 1.97 -7.99
C ILE A 78 -2.38 1.26 -9.32
N VAL A 79 -1.38 0.37 -9.44
CA VAL A 79 -1.07 -0.32 -10.69
C VAL A 79 -1.72 -1.70 -10.79
N LYS A 80 -2.23 -2.25 -9.72
CA LYS A 80 -3.02 -3.47 -9.72
C LYS A 80 -4.30 -3.30 -10.55
N ASN A 81 -4.92 -4.41 -10.92
CA ASN A 81 -6.10 -4.51 -11.79
C ASN A 81 -5.82 -4.18 -13.27
N ALA A 82 -4.57 -4.28 -13.72
CA ALA A 82 -4.19 -4.11 -15.12
C ALA A 82 -4.73 -5.23 -16.00
N VAL A 83 -4.57 -6.46 -15.54
CA VAL A 83 -5.02 -7.67 -16.25
C VAL A 83 -6.52 -7.88 -16.04
N GLN A 84 -7.02 -7.64 -14.82
CA GLN A 84 -8.42 -7.76 -14.49
C GLN A 84 -9.28 -6.81 -15.34
N ARG A 85 -8.82 -5.57 -15.55
CA ARG A 85 -9.50 -4.60 -16.39
C ARG A 85 -9.67 -5.08 -17.82
N ASP A 86 -8.62 -5.67 -18.42
CA ASP A 86 -8.70 -6.19 -19.78
C ASP A 86 -9.73 -7.34 -19.88
N ARG A 87 -9.94 -8.08 -18.79
CA ARG A 87 -11.03 -9.06 -18.69
C ARG A 87 -12.39 -8.38 -18.63
N ASP A 88 -12.55 -7.43 -17.72
CA ASP A 88 -13.83 -6.75 -17.46
C ASP A 88 -14.32 -5.94 -18.68
N THR A 89 -13.39 -5.34 -19.43
CA THR A 89 -13.69 -4.58 -20.67
C THR A 89 -13.75 -5.46 -21.92
N ARG A 90 -13.55 -6.78 -21.81
CA ARG A 90 -13.45 -7.74 -22.93
C ARG A 90 -12.34 -7.45 -23.95
N VAL A 91 -11.47 -6.50 -23.67
CA VAL A 91 -10.25 -6.25 -24.48
C VAL A 91 -9.37 -7.49 -24.50
N GLY A 92 -9.36 -8.25 -23.38
CA GLY A 92 -8.66 -9.51 -23.28
C GLY A 92 -9.03 -10.53 -24.36
N GLU A 93 -10.29 -10.61 -24.78
CA GLU A 93 -10.75 -11.50 -25.85
C GLU A 93 -10.14 -11.10 -27.21
N ILE A 94 -10.08 -9.80 -27.49
CA ILE A 94 -9.44 -9.26 -28.69
C ILE A 94 -7.95 -9.57 -28.68
N LEU A 95 -7.28 -9.37 -27.52
CA LEU A 95 -5.86 -9.67 -27.35
C LEU A 95 -5.58 -11.18 -27.49
N ALA A 96 -6.50 -12.03 -27.03
CA ALA A 96 -6.39 -13.49 -27.18
C ALA A 96 -6.42 -13.93 -28.65
N ALA A 97 -7.13 -13.21 -29.52
CA ALA A 97 -7.21 -13.47 -30.96
C ALA A 97 -5.94 -13.01 -31.70
N THR A 98 -5.07 -12.19 -31.09
CA THR A 98 -3.83 -11.70 -31.72
C THR A 98 -2.68 -12.71 -31.53
N PRO A 99 -1.62 -12.67 -32.34
CA PRO A 99 -0.42 -13.51 -32.18
C PRO A 99 0.47 -13.09 -30.98
N LEU A 100 -0.05 -12.26 -30.06
CA LEU A 100 0.68 -11.78 -28.88
C LEU A 100 0.99 -12.94 -27.94
N THR A 101 2.27 -13.12 -27.57
CA THR A 101 2.67 -14.15 -26.61
C THR A 101 2.33 -13.74 -25.17
N LYS A 102 2.14 -14.74 -24.29
CA LYS A 102 1.89 -14.49 -22.85
C LYS A 102 2.96 -13.61 -22.22
N THR A 103 4.23 -13.89 -22.50
CA THR A 103 5.38 -13.13 -21.98
C THR A 103 5.39 -11.69 -22.52
N ALA A 104 5.08 -11.48 -23.80
CA ALA A 104 4.99 -10.13 -24.36
C ALA A 104 3.88 -9.32 -23.70
N TYR A 105 2.73 -9.95 -23.42
CA TYR A 105 1.64 -9.32 -22.70
C TYR A 105 2.03 -8.94 -21.27
N THR A 106 2.55 -9.87 -20.47
CA THR A 106 2.92 -9.61 -19.06
C THR A 106 4.05 -8.61 -18.94
N LEU A 107 5.06 -8.65 -19.82
CA LEU A 107 6.12 -7.63 -19.90
C LEU A 107 5.56 -6.25 -20.29
N GLY A 108 4.64 -6.19 -21.26
CA GLY A 108 3.96 -4.96 -21.66
C GLY A 108 3.18 -4.33 -20.50
N LYS A 109 2.43 -5.14 -19.74
CA LYS A 109 1.70 -4.69 -18.54
C LYS A 109 2.65 -4.26 -17.42
N CYS A 110 3.76 -4.97 -17.22
CA CYS A 110 4.79 -4.57 -16.26
C CYS A 110 5.40 -3.22 -16.64
N LEU A 111 5.74 -3.02 -17.92
CA LEU A 111 6.29 -1.76 -18.41
C LEU A 111 5.29 -0.61 -18.27
N SER A 112 4.00 -0.85 -18.54
CA SER A 112 2.94 0.13 -18.30
C SER A 112 2.84 0.51 -16.82
N ASN A 113 2.79 -0.48 -15.93
CA ASN A 113 2.73 -0.28 -14.48
C ASN A 113 3.95 0.51 -14.00
N PHE A 114 5.14 0.13 -14.50
CA PHE A 114 6.38 0.84 -14.19
C PHE A 114 6.35 2.29 -14.68
N ALA A 115 5.88 2.56 -15.89
CA ALA A 115 5.78 3.91 -16.42
C ALA A 115 4.89 4.81 -15.56
N VAL A 116 3.76 4.28 -15.06
CA VAL A 116 2.86 5.02 -14.14
C VAL A 116 3.57 5.37 -12.83
N LEU A 117 4.24 4.40 -12.19
CA LEU A 117 4.97 4.65 -10.94
C LEU A 117 6.19 5.54 -11.16
N ALA A 118 6.91 5.35 -12.27
CA ALA A 118 8.05 6.17 -12.64
C ALA A 118 7.66 7.64 -12.86
N THR A 119 6.47 7.91 -13.39
CA THR A 119 5.98 9.29 -13.54
C THR A 119 5.91 10.02 -12.20
N ILE A 120 5.48 9.33 -11.14
CA ILE A 120 5.44 9.90 -9.78
C ILE A 120 6.85 10.18 -9.28
N VAL A 121 7.78 9.21 -9.45
CA VAL A 121 9.18 9.35 -9.03
C VAL A 121 9.85 10.51 -9.79
N VAL A 122 9.64 10.60 -11.09
CA VAL A 122 10.22 11.68 -11.93
C VAL A 122 9.67 13.05 -11.53
N ALA A 123 8.36 13.15 -11.28
CA ALA A 123 7.77 14.40 -10.81
C ALA A 123 8.41 14.90 -9.51
N LEU A 124 8.69 14.00 -8.57
CA LEU A 124 9.35 14.33 -7.31
C LEU A 124 10.86 14.61 -7.51
N ALA A 125 11.51 13.87 -8.37
CA ALA A 125 12.91 14.12 -8.72
C ALA A 125 13.09 15.52 -9.36
N CYS A 126 12.10 15.99 -10.12
CA CYS A 126 12.09 17.35 -10.65
C CYS A 126 11.74 18.40 -9.59
N ALA A 127 10.83 18.06 -8.67
CA ALA A 127 10.39 18.98 -7.62
C ALA A 127 11.44 19.18 -6.52
N ALA A 128 12.21 18.15 -6.17
CA ALA A 128 13.16 18.21 -5.06
C ALA A 128 14.25 19.29 -5.23
N PRO A 129 14.93 19.45 -6.38
CA PRO A 129 15.88 20.55 -6.59
C PRO A 129 15.24 21.94 -6.50
N ILE A 130 14.01 22.08 -7.00
CA ILE A 130 13.28 23.35 -6.96
C ILE A 130 12.98 23.74 -5.51
N LEU A 131 12.49 22.80 -4.71
CA LEU A 131 12.18 23.02 -3.31
C LEU A 131 13.45 23.35 -2.49
N VAL A 132 14.55 22.67 -2.74
CA VAL A 132 15.85 22.97 -2.09
C VAL A 132 16.33 24.37 -2.45
N TRP A 133 16.25 24.76 -3.72
CA TRP A 133 16.63 26.08 -4.18
C TRP A 133 15.78 27.20 -3.56
N MET A 134 14.48 26.99 -3.47
CA MET A 134 13.55 27.94 -2.83
C MET A 134 13.88 28.20 -1.36
N HIS A 135 14.49 27.24 -0.68
CA HIS A 135 14.94 27.35 0.72
C HIS A 135 16.42 27.78 0.85
N GLY A 136 17.02 28.29 -0.23
CA GLY A 136 18.38 28.83 -0.22
C GLY A 136 19.49 27.76 -0.28
N GLY A 137 19.13 26.50 -0.55
CA GLY A 137 20.10 25.41 -0.69
C GLY A 137 20.80 25.39 -2.04
N THR A 138 21.99 24.80 -2.08
CA THR A 138 22.77 24.61 -3.33
C THR A 138 22.32 23.38 -4.09
N ILE A 139 22.23 23.49 -5.43
CA ILE A 139 21.86 22.36 -6.29
C ILE A 139 23.11 21.56 -6.65
N ALA A 140 23.14 20.31 -6.21
CA ALA A 140 24.12 19.31 -6.59
C ALA A 140 23.42 18.16 -7.34
N VAL A 141 23.52 18.14 -8.67
CA VAL A 141 22.70 17.27 -9.53
C VAL A 141 22.85 15.79 -9.19
N VAL A 142 24.07 15.28 -9.11
CA VAL A 142 24.33 13.84 -8.88
C VAL A 142 23.87 13.37 -7.49
N PRO A 143 24.23 14.04 -6.38
CA PRO A 143 23.73 13.68 -5.06
C PRO A 143 22.21 13.78 -4.92
N MET A 144 21.58 14.71 -5.65
CA MET A 144 20.14 14.94 -5.56
C MET A 144 19.33 13.97 -6.43
N LEU A 145 19.73 13.69 -7.66
CA LEU A 145 18.99 12.83 -8.57
C LEU A 145 19.32 11.34 -8.42
N GLY A 146 20.55 11.03 -7.99
CA GLY A 146 21.03 9.66 -7.82
C GLY A 146 20.08 8.76 -7.04
N PRO A 147 19.57 9.16 -5.86
CA PRO A 147 18.63 8.36 -5.08
C PRO A 147 17.31 8.04 -5.80
N PHE A 148 16.79 8.98 -6.60
CA PHE A 148 15.57 8.73 -7.39
C PHE A 148 15.81 7.72 -8.49
N VAL A 149 16.93 7.86 -9.23
CA VAL A 149 17.25 7.01 -10.38
C VAL A 149 17.68 5.61 -9.95
N LEU A 150 18.54 5.51 -8.92
CA LEU A 150 19.19 4.25 -8.54
C LEU A 150 18.54 3.56 -7.33
N ILE A 151 17.64 4.23 -6.60
CA ILE A 151 16.90 3.62 -5.49
C ILE A 151 15.42 3.54 -5.82
N ALA A 152 14.76 4.67 -6.07
CA ALA A 152 13.31 4.69 -6.22
C ALA A 152 12.85 3.98 -7.51
N LEU A 153 13.46 4.24 -8.67
CA LEU A 153 13.01 3.59 -9.91
C LEU A 153 13.18 2.07 -9.93
N PRO A 154 14.30 1.46 -9.48
CA PRO A 154 14.41 0.01 -9.40
C PRO A 154 13.36 -0.62 -8.47
N ALA A 155 13.07 0.03 -7.33
CA ALA A 155 12.01 -0.42 -6.43
C ALA A 155 10.65 -0.40 -7.15
N MET A 156 10.32 0.67 -7.86
CA MET A 156 9.07 0.76 -8.61
C MET A 156 8.96 -0.28 -9.72
N ALA A 157 10.06 -0.67 -10.35
CA ALA A 157 10.07 -1.74 -11.36
C ALA A 157 9.67 -3.09 -10.75
N VAL A 158 10.20 -3.43 -9.57
CA VAL A 158 9.84 -4.65 -8.85
C VAL A 158 8.37 -4.64 -8.42
N ILE A 159 7.88 -3.51 -7.87
CA ILE A 159 6.48 -3.36 -7.48
C ILE A 159 5.54 -3.53 -8.67
N ALA A 160 5.89 -2.91 -9.81
CA ALA A 160 5.14 -3.05 -11.06
C ALA A 160 5.04 -4.52 -11.53
N ALA A 161 6.13 -5.26 -11.44
CA ALA A 161 6.19 -6.66 -11.82
C ALA A 161 5.41 -7.57 -10.85
N LEU A 162 5.54 -7.33 -9.54
CA LEU A 162 4.78 -8.05 -8.51
C LEU A 162 3.27 -7.82 -8.65
N ALA A 163 2.84 -6.60 -8.98
CA ALA A 163 1.43 -6.32 -9.21
C ALA A 163 0.87 -7.19 -10.36
N VAL A 164 1.59 -7.31 -11.48
CA VAL A 164 1.20 -8.20 -12.58
C VAL A 164 1.20 -9.67 -12.16
N LEU A 165 2.23 -10.13 -11.45
CA LEU A 165 2.32 -11.50 -10.96
C LEU A 165 1.13 -11.86 -10.07
N PHE A 166 0.78 -11.00 -9.12
CA PHE A 166 -0.36 -11.21 -8.22
C PHE A 166 -1.70 -11.30 -8.97
N GLU A 167 -1.86 -10.57 -10.07
CA GLU A 167 -3.06 -10.62 -10.87
C GLU A 167 -3.17 -11.89 -11.73
N THR A 168 -2.05 -12.46 -12.14
CA THR A 168 -2.03 -13.68 -12.96
C THR A 168 -2.26 -14.94 -12.14
N ILE A 169 -2.03 -14.88 -10.82
CA ILE A 169 -2.29 -15.99 -9.89
C ILE A 169 -3.70 -15.81 -9.31
N GLY A 170 -4.64 -16.66 -9.70
CA GLY A 170 -6.06 -16.55 -9.35
C GLY A 170 -6.35 -16.26 -7.86
N PRO A 171 -5.80 -17.03 -6.88
CA PRO A 171 -6.00 -16.74 -5.46
C PRO A 171 -5.48 -15.37 -4.98
N LEU A 172 -4.44 -14.83 -5.64
CA LEU A 172 -3.79 -13.57 -5.28
C LEU A 172 -4.42 -12.34 -5.97
N SER A 173 -5.24 -12.54 -6.98
CA SER A 173 -5.90 -11.43 -7.69
C SER A 173 -6.92 -10.69 -6.80
N GLY A 174 -7.49 -11.35 -5.78
CA GLY A 174 -8.49 -10.81 -4.86
C GLY A 174 -7.94 -10.25 -3.55
N GLY A 175 -8.80 -10.22 -2.52
CA GLY A 175 -8.50 -9.68 -1.19
C GLY A 175 -7.34 -10.39 -0.47
N LEU A 176 -7.18 -11.71 -0.65
CA LEU A 176 -6.05 -12.45 -0.09
C LEU A 176 -4.70 -11.88 -0.57
N GLY A 177 -4.62 -11.54 -1.87
CA GLY A 177 -3.41 -10.94 -2.42
C GLY A 177 -3.10 -9.58 -1.80
N ASN A 178 -4.11 -8.77 -1.46
CA ASN A 178 -3.89 -7.49 -0.80
C ASN A 178 -3.29 -7.66 0.61
N VAL A 179 -3.76 -8.67 1.35
CA VAL A 179 -3.22 -9.00 2.68
C VAL A 179 -1.78 -9.53 2.57
N LEU A 180 -1.56 -10.47 1.66
CA LEU A 180 -0.21 -11.02 1.42
C LEU A 180 0.76 -9.94 0.92
N TRP A 181 0.28 -9.00 0.11
CA TRP A 181 1.09 -7.88 -0.32
C TRP A 181 1.59 -7.05 0.87
N PHE A 182 0.73 -6.73 1.82
CA PHE A 182 1.13 -5.98 3.02
C PHE A 182 2.24 -6.70 3.80
N PHE A 183 2.12 -8.02 4.02
CA PHE A 183 3.15 -8.79 4.70
C PHE A 183 4.44 -8.91 3.88
N LEU A 184 4.34 -9.10 2.57
CA LEU A 184 5.50 -9.13 1.69
C LEU A 184 6.23 -7.78 1.69
N TRP A 185 5.49 -6.67 1.59
CA TRP A 185 6.03 -5.33 1.69
C TRP A 185 6.73 -5.10 3.04
N SER A 186 6.10 -5.49 4.14
CA SER A 186 6.71 -5.39 5.47
C SER A 186 8.01 -6.21 5.56
N ALA A 187 8.03 -7.40 4.99
CA ALA A 187 9.23 -8.23 4.93
C ALA A 187 10.34 -7.58 4.06
N LEU A 188 9.98 -7.03 2.90
CA LEU A 188 10.94 -6.32 2.03
C LEU A 188 11.59 -5.11 2.70
N LEU A 189 10.91 -4.50 3.68
CA LEU A 189 11.48 -3.40 4.48
C LEU A 189 12.33 -3.90 5.64
N THR A 190 11.85 -4.91 6.37
CA THR A 190 12.45 -5.31 7.65
C THR A 190 13.58 -6.32 7.50
N VAL A 191 13.48 -7.25 6.55
CA VAL A 191 14.51 -8.29 6.34
C VAL A 191 15.89 -7.70 6.08
N PRO A 192 16.09 -6.71 5.17
CA PRO A 192 17.40 -6.13 4.94
C PRO A 192 18.02 -5.50 6.19
N LEU A 193 17.18 -4.86 7.02
CA LEU A 193 17.62 -4.20 8.25
C LEU A 193 18.03 -5.21 9.33
N VAL A 194 17.30 -6.32 9.46
CA VAL A 194 17.57 -7.37 10.46
C VAL A 194 18.76 -8.24 10.04
N THR A 195 18.87 -8.55 8.76
CA THR A 195 19.97 -9.40 8.22
C THR A 195 21.23 -8.62 7.87
N GLU A 196 21.19 -7.30 8.01
CA GLU A 196 22.27 -6.38 7.59
C GLU A 196 22.78 -6.66 6.16
N SER A 197 21.84 -7.04 5.27
CA SER A 197 22.15 -7.47 3.90
C SER A 197 21.86 -6.37 2.87
N PRO A 198 22.86 -5.66 2.35
CA PRO A 198 22.66 -4.64 1.31
C PRO A 198 22.08 -5.19 0.01
N ARG A 199 22.27 -6.50 -0.27
CA ARG A 199 21.75 -7.15 -1.48
C ARG A 199 20.25 -7.33 -1.46
N ALA A 200 19.64 -7.49 -0.27
CA ALA A 200 18.20 -7.62 -0.09
C ALA A 200 17.47 -6.26 0.01
N ASP A 201 18.22 -5.15 0.05
CA ASP A 201 17.70 -3.80 0.25
C ASP A 201 17.07 -3.22 -1.02
N LEU A 202 15.81 -3.59 -1.27
CA LEU A 202 15.02 -3.08 -2.39
C LEU A 202 14.79 -1.57 -2.30
N THR A 203 14.44 -1.07 -1.11
CA THR A 203 14.05 0.33 -0.88
C THR A 203 15.23 1.30 -0.74
N GLY A 204 16.45 0.79 -0.61
CA GLY A 204 17.64 1.59 -0.41
C GLY A 204 17.82 2.15 1.00
N LEU A 205 16.90 1.79 1.90
CA LEU A 205 16.87 2.31 3.27
C LEU A 205 18.16 1.95 4.03
N MET A 206 18.58 0.69 3.96
CA MET A 206 19.81 0.21 4.58
C MET A 206 21.06 0.83 3.94
N THR A 207 21.06 0.95 2.61
CA THR A 207 22.18 1.55 1.87
C THR A 207 22.40 3.01 2.28
N LEU A 208 21.33 3.79 2.41
CA LEU A 208 21.41 5.17 2.87
C LEU A 208 21.77 5.24 4.36
N GLN A 209 21.16 4.40 5.19
CA GLN A 209 21.48 4.32 6.62
C GLN A 209 22.98 4.05 6.83
N SER A 210 23.56 3.07 6.15
CA SER A 210 24.97 2.73 6.30
C SER A 210 25.91 3.86 5.87
N SER A 211 25.60 4.55 4.77
CA SER A 211 26.35 5.71 4.28
C SER A 211 26.23 6.90 5.26
N MET A 212 25.04 7.21 5.72
CA MET A 212 24.81 8.28 6.70
C MET A 212 25.47 7.94 8.04
N ALA A 213 25.44 6.68 8.48
CA ALA A 213 26.10 6.21 9.69
C ALA A 213 27.62 6.35 9.60
N SER A 214 28.23 6.10 8.43
CA SER A 214 29.66 6.33 8.25
C SER A 214 30.02 7.82 8.37
N ALA A 215 29.22 8.70 7.76
CA ALA A 215 29.40 10.15 7.89
C ALA A 215 29.20 10.64 9.36
N ALA A 216 28.23 10.10 10.07
CA ALA A 216 28.01 10.43 11.48
C ALA A 216 29.17 10.01 12.36
N ARG A 217 29.76 8.83 12.12
CA ARG A 217 30.92 8.32 12.91
C ARG A 217 32.19 9.14 12.75
N THR A 218 32.39 9.81 11.61
CA THR A 218 33.56 10.68 11.41
C THR A 218 33.52 11.90 12.33
N VAL A 219 32.33 12.40 12.68
CA VAL A 219 32.13 13.57 13.53
C VAL A 219 31.83 13.16 14.98
N HIS A 220 31.08 12.07 15.15
CA HIS A 220 30.63 11.53 16.43
C HIS A 220 31.07 10.06 16.59
N PRO A 221 32.29 9.78 17.07
CA PRO A 221 32.80 8.42 17.26
C PRO A 221 31.95 7.56 18.21
N ASP A 222 31.19 8.20 19.09
CA ASP A 222 30.31 7.55 20.06
C ASP A 222 29.02 6.99 19.44
N TYR A 223 28.71 7.35 18.18
CA TYR A 223 27.55 6.80 17.49
C TYR A 223 27.72 5.30 17.23
N ARG A 224 26.91 4.49 17.86
CA ARG A 224 26.98 3.02 17.73
C ARG A 224 25.86 2.47 16.86
N GLN A 225 24.61 2.74 17.22
CA GLN A 225 23.43 2.26 16.50
C GLN A 225 22.22 3.16 16.78
N GLY A 226 21.25 3.09 15.90
CA GLY A 226 19.98 3.78 15.99
C GLY A 226 19.64 4.43 14.66
N PHE A 227 18.47 4.10 14.14
CA PHE A 227 17.93 4.69 12.94
C PHE A 227 16.43 4.89 13.16
N SER A 228 15.96 6.10 12.99
CA SER A 228 14.53 6.40 13.05
C SER A 228 14.14 7.32 11.91
N LEU A 229 13.05 6.97 11.25
CA LEU A 229 12.37 7.79 10.26
C LEU A 229 10.99 8.13 10.81
N SER A 230 10.76 9.40 11.14
CA SER A 230 9.50 9.89 11.71
C SER A 230 8.80 10.81 10.72
N VAL A 231 7.46 10.67 10.63
CA VAL A 231 6.60 11.51 9.79
C VAL A 231 5.56 12.22 10.68
N GLY A 232 5.51 13.54 10.61
CA GLY A 232 4.45 14.34 11.24
C GLY A 232 4.62 14.71 12.69
N GLY A 233 5.61 14.17 13.39
CA GLY A 233 5.90 14.51 14.79
C GLY A 233 7.38 14.36 15.06
N GLY A 234 8.01 15.38 15.60
CA GLY A 234 9.42 15.30 16.00
C GLY A 234 9.61 14.24 17.06
N ASP A 235 10.68 13.46 16.93
CA ASP A 235 11.19 12.64 18.02
C ASP A 235 11.40 13.56 19.21
N SER A 236 10.77 13.29 20.33
CA SER A 236 10.86 14.11 21.54
C SER A 236 12.24 14.01 22.22
N THR A 237 13.12 13.13 21.72
CA THR A 237 14.49 13.02 22.21
C THR A 237 15.31 14.23 21.74
N PRO A 238 16.05 14.90 22.64
CA PRO A 238 16.94 16.00 22.28
C PRO A 238 17.97 15.56 21.24
N VAL A 239 18.27 16.44 20.28
CA VAL A 239 19.38 16.25 19.35
C VAL A 239 20.66 16.61 20.07
N GLU A 240 21.60 15.68 20.22
CA GLU A 240 22.89 15.90 20.90
C GLU A 240 23.96 16.48 19.96
N GLY A 241 23.80 16.30 18.64
CA GLY A 241 24.73 16.86 17.66
C GLY A 241 24.25 16.70 16.22
N THR A 242 24.87 17.45 15.34
CA THR A 242 24.61 17.38 13.89
C THR A 242 25.83 16.87 13.14
N PHE A 243 25.60 16.35 11.93
CA PHE A 243 26.66 15.95 11.02
C PHE A 243 26.26 16.29 9.58
N VAL A 244 27.26 16.57 8.73
CA VAL A 244 27.04 16.84 7.32
C VAL A 244 27.16 15.54 6.53
N TRP A 245 26.16 15.27 5.68
CA TRP A 245 26.19 14.18 4.72
C TRP A 245 26.00 14.72 3.31
N ASN A 246 27.00 14.51 2.45
CA ASN A 246 27.07 15.11 1.11
C ASN A 246 26.49 14.21 0.00
N GLY A 247 25.83 13.14 0.38
CA GLY A 247 25.23 12.18 -0.56
C GLY A 247 25.88 10.80 -0.49
N LEU A 248 25.33 9.88 -1.28
CA LEU A 248 25.83 8.52 -1.38
C LEU A 248 26.95 8.46 -2.42
N ASP A 249 28.06 7.83 -2.05
CA ASP A 249 29.12 7.51 -2.99
C ASP A 249 28.69 6.35 -3.90
N TRP A 250 28.40 6.65 -5.15
CA TRP A 250 27.93 5.68 -6.14
C TRP A 250 29.07 4.79 -6.64
N THR A 251 29.47 3.84 -5.81
CA THR A 251 30.47 2.84 -6.22
C THR A 251 29.89 1.87 -7.26
N PRO A 252 30.71 1.26 -8.13
CA PRO A 252 30.24 0.28 -9.11
C PRO A 252 29.47 -0.88 -8.49
N SER A 253 29.81 -1.30 -7.28
CA SER A 253 29.13 -2.36 -6.55
C SER A 253 27.72 -1.95 -6.12
N ILE A 254 27.53 -0.71 -5.64
CA ILE A 254 26.21 -0.18 -5.30
C ILE A 254 25.36 -0.05 -6.56
N ILE A 255 25.90 0.54 -7.63
CA ILE A 255 25.19 0.67 -8.91
C ILE A 255 24.77 -0.70 -9.44
N ALA A 256 25.67 -1.68 -9.46
CA ALA A 256 25.34 -3.03 -9.91
C ALA A 256 24.23 -3.68 -9.07
N SER A 257 24.28 -3.52 -7.75
CA SER A 257 23.21 -4.03 -6.85
C SER A 257 21.85 -3.38 -7.12
N ARG A 258 21.84 -2.10 -7.49
CA ARG A 258 20.60 -1.38 -7.83
C ARG A 258 20.06 -1.79 -9.20
N LEU A 259 20.92 -1.95 -10.20
CA LEU A 259 20.54 -2.41 -11.54
C LEU A 259 20.06 -3.87 -11.54
N MET A 260 20.57 -4.71 -10.63
CA MET A 260 20.08 -6.08 -10.43
C MET A 260 18.58 -6.13 -10.18
N TRP A 261 17.98 -5.15 -9.49
CA TRP A 261 16.56 -5.12 -9.23
C TRP A 261 15.72 -4.94 -10.50
N PHE A 262 16.21 -4.26 -11.54
CA PHE A 262 15.55 -4.23 -12.85
C PHE A 262 15.55 -5.61 -13.53
N VAL A 263 16.63 -6.37 -13.38
CA VAL A 263 16.71 -7.74 -13.89
C VAL A 263 15.71 -8.63 -13.15
N ILE A 264 15.66 -8.53 -11.81
CA ILE A 264 14.69 -9.26 -10.97
C ILE A 264 13.27 -8.89 -11.39
N ALA A 265 12.96 -7.62 -11.60
CA ALA A 265 11.65 -7.18 -12.07
C ALA A 265 11.29 -7.80 -13.43
N GLY A 266 12.23 -7.85 -14.37
CA GLY A 266 12.06 -8.52 -15.66
C GLY A 266 11.78 -10.02 -15.52
N LEU A 267 12.52 -10.69 -14.64
CA LEU A 267 12.30 -12.12 -14.35
C LEU A 267 10.92 -12.38 -13.71
N ILE A 268 10.50 -11.54 -12.76
CA ILE A 268 9.16 -11.63 -12.14
C ILE A 268 8.07 -11.41 -13.21
N ALA A 269 8.23 -10.40 -14.08
CA ALA A 269 7.28 -10.13 -15.15
C ALA A 269 7.20 -11.28 -16.19
N ALA A 270 8.34 -11.92 -16.48
CA ALA A 270 8.39 -13.10 -17.33
C ALA A 270 7.75 -14.32 -16.64
N ALA A 271 8.02 -14.50 -15.34
CA ALA A 271 7.41 -15.58 -14.54
C ALA A 271 5.88 -15.42 -14.44
N ALA A 272 5.36 -14.20 -14.43
CA ALA A 272 3.92 -13.95 -14.45
C ALA A 272 3.20 -14.50 -15.70
N ALA A 273 3.93 -14.78 -16.78
CA ALA A 273 3.40 -15.41 -17.97
C ALA A 273 3.02 -16.89 -17.76
N VAL A 274 3.61 -17.57 -16.78
CA VAL A 274 3.38 -19.00 -16.50
C VAL A 274 1.94 -19.25 -16.01
N PRO A 275 1.47 -18.60 -14.94
CA PRO A 275 0.10 -18.75 -14.46
C PRO A 275 -0.94 -18.00 -15.31
N PHE A 276 -0.52 -17.17 -16.25
CA PHE A 276 -1.44 -16.39 -17.08
C PHE A 276 -2.21 -17.26 -18.06
N ASP A 277 -3.54 -17.27 -17.96
CA ASP A 277 -4.45 -18.12 -18.75
C ASP A 277 -4.72 -17.62 -20.18
N ARG A 278 -4.18 -16.46 -20.56
CA ARG A 278 -4.37 -15.81 -21.85
C ARG A 278 -5.84 -15.54 -22.19
N PHE A 279 -6.64 -15.13 -21.19
CA PHE A 279 -8.07 -14.82 -21.37
C PHE A 279 -8.90 -15.97 -22.00
N ARG A 280 -8.49 -17.23 -21.79
CA ARG A 280 -9.33 -18.36 -22.17
C ARG A 280 -10.65 -18.21 -21.43
N GLY A 281 -11.76 -18.16 -22.19
CA GLY A 281 -13.08 -17.83 -21.69
C GLY A 281 -13.47 -18.62 -20.44
N GLU A 282 -14.33 -18.08 -19.63
CA GLU A 282 -14.80 -18.61 -18.34
C GLU A 282 -15.30 -20.06 -18.36
N GLY A 283 -15.48 -20.65 -19.58
CA GLY A 283 -15.89 -22.03 -19.77
C GLY A 283 -14.80 -23.10 -19.58
N SER A 284 -13.50 -22.76 -19.53
CA SER A 284 -12.41 -23.74 -19.63
C SER A 284 -11.54 -23.89 -18.38
N SER A 285 -11.69 -23.04 -17.36
CA SER A 285 -10.95 -23.19 -16.11
C SER A 285 -11.80 -23.83 -15.00
N PRO A 286 -11.38 -24.99 -14.44
CA PRO A 286 -12.06 -25.59 -13.28
C PRO A 286 -12.12 -24.64 -12.07
N PHE A 287 -11.15 -23.73 -11.96
CA PHE A 287 -11.10 -22.70 -10.89
C PHE A 287 -12.08 -21.54 -11.11
N LEU A 288 -12.40 -21.19 -12.37
CA LEU A 288 -13.36 -20.12 -12.70
C LEU A 288 -14.81 -20.63 -12.68
N ARG A 289 -15.05 -21.93 -12.94
CA ARG A 289 -16.35 -22.55 -12.67
C ARG A 289 -16.77 -22.44 -11.21
N ALA A 290 -15.83 -22.31 -10.28
CA ALA A 290 -16.14 -22.07 -8.88
C ALA A 290 -16.66 -20.63 -8.61
N ARG A 291 -16.47 -19.68 -9.53
CA ARG A 291 -16.88 -18.26 -9.35
C ARG A 291 -18.24 -17.95 -9.99
N VAL A 292 -18.64 -18.71 -11.00
CA VAL A 292 -19.98 -18.65 -11.62
C VAL A 292 -20.93 -19.69 -11.00
N ARG A 293 -20.45 -20.49 -10.04
CA ARG A 293 -21.37 -21.26 -9.23
C ARG A 293 -22.32 -20.26 -8.55
N LYS A 294 -23.62 -20.32 -8.95
CA LYS A 294 -24.73 -19.77 -8.15
C LYS A 294 -24.32 -19.88 -6.70
N PRO A 295 -24.57 -18.90 -5.83
CA PRO A 295 -24.31 -19.04 -4.41
C PRO A 295 -25.10 -20.27 -3.92
N GLU A 296 -24.49 -21.46 -4.04
CA GLU A 296 -24.84 -22.57 -3.16
C GLU A 296 -24.71 -21.96 -1.80
N GLY A 297 -25.82 -21.91 -1.09
CA GLY A 297 -26.00 -21.21 0.15
C GLY A 297 -24.72 -21.29 0.96
N THR A 298 -24.02 -20.17 1.01
CA THR A 298 -22.76 -20.07 1.74
C THR A 298 -23.06 -20.61 3.13
N ARG A 299 -22.42 -21.73 3.51
CA ARG A 299 -22.43 -22.23 4.89
C ARG A 299 -21.77 -21.21 5.80
N GLY A 300 -22.23 -19.96 5.73
CA GLY A 300 -21.85 -18.86 6.58
C GLY A 300 -22.80 -18.84 7.79
N VAL A 301 -22.29 -18.41 8.91
CA VAL A 301 -23.09 -18.20 10.12
C VAL A 301 -24.16 -17.16 9.79
N ALA A 302 -25.44 -17.58 9.84
CA ALA A 302 -26.56 -16.65 9.74
C ALA A 302 -26.77 -16.00 11.11
N ILE A 303 -26.64 -14.68 11.17
CA ILE A 303 -26.86 -13.93 12.42
C ILE A 303 -28.29 -13.43 12.43
N PRO A 304 -29.12 -13.87 13.38
CA PRO A 304 -30.43 -13.28 13.59
C PRO A 304 -30.27 -11.86 14.17
N LEU A 305 -30.71 -10.84 13.42
CA LEU A 305 -30.71 -9.46 13.92
C LEU A 305 -32.06 -9.16 14.57
N PRO A 306 -32.08 -8.32 15.64
CA PRO A 306 -33.32 -7.91 16.31
C PRO A 306 -34.26 -7.18 15.35
N ALA A 307 -35.57 -7.47 15.45
CA ALA A 307 -36.61 -6.91 14.58
C ALA A 307 -36.87 -5.40 14.78
N PHE A 308 -36.37 -4.81 15.87
CA PHE A 308 -36.52 -3.38 16.16
C PHE A 308 -35.51 -2.47 15.39
N LEU A 309 -34.50 -3.05 14.72
CA LEU A 309 -33.52 -2.26 13.98
C LEU A 309 -34.15 -1.68 12.71
N PRO A 310 -33.78 -0.44 12.32
CA PRO A 310 -34.21 0.13 11.04
C PRO A 310 -33.90 -0.82 9.89
N PRO A 311 -34.84 -1.09 8.97
CA PRO A 311 -34.69 -2.19 7.99
C PRO A 311 -33.50 -2.02 7.07
N VAL A 312 -33.17 -0.79 6.65
CA VAL A 312 -31.99 -0.53 5.80
C VAL A 312 -30.70 -0.79 6.56
N PHE A 313 -30.59 -0.31 7.80
CA PHE A 313 -29.43 -0.56 8.66
C PHE A 313 -29.25 -2.07 8.96
N ALA A 314 -30.33 -2.74 9.33
CA ALA A 314 -30.30 -4.18 9.58
C ALA A 314 -29.91 -4.98 8.34
N GLY A 315 -30.38 -4.55 7.16
CA GLY A 315 -29.99 -5.11 5.87
C GLY A 315 -28.50 -4.97 5.62
N GLU A 316 -27.94 -3.77 5.78
CA GLU A 316 -26.52 -3.49 5.60
C GLU A 316 -25.64 -4.28 6.59
N LEU A 317 -26.00 -4.30 7.86
CA LEU A 317 -25.28 -5.06 8.87
C LEU A 317 -25.30 -6.56 8.56
N LYS A 318 -26.46 -7.08 8.09
CA LYS A 318 -26.60 -8.46 7.65
C LYS A 318 -25.73 -8.77 6.43
N LEU A 319 -25.68 -7.87 5.46
CA LEU A 319 -24.82 -8.02 4.27
C LEU A 319 -23.33 -7.98 4.64
N MET A 320 -22.93 -7.23 5.66
CA MET A 320 -21.55 -7.20 6.14
C MET A 320 -21.15 -8.49 6.84
N LEU A 321 -22.00 -9.02 7.70
CA LEU A 321 -21.66 -10.11 8.63
C LEU A 321 -22.00 -11.49 8.07
N ASN A 322 -23.08 -11.64 7.31
CA ASN A 322 -23.50 -12.92 6.77
C ASN A 322 -22.53 -13.46 5.70
N GLY A 323 -22.45 -14.79 5.62
CA GLY A 323 -21.61 -15.46 4.63
C GLY A 323 -20.11 -15.46 4.97
N ARG A 324 -19.70 -14.97 6.13
CA ARG A 324 -18.30 -15.03 6.57
C ARG A 324 -17.95 -16.43 7.05
N ARG A 325 -16.77 -16.89 6.66
CA ARG A 325 -16.27 -18.23 7.03
C ARG A 325 -16.01 -18.27 8.54
N PHE A 326 -16.13 -19.45 9.16
CA PHE A 326 -15.92 -19.67 10.60
C PHE A 326 -14.59 -19.08 11.12
N TRP A 327 -13.51 -19.23 10.37
CA TRP A 327 -12.18 -18.71 10.77
C TRP A 327 -12.17 -17.18 10.95
N TRP A 328 -12.99 -16.44 10.18
CA TRP A 328 -13.09 -14.98 10.33
C TRP A 328 -13.66 -14.62 11.71
N TRP A 329 -14.69 -15.33 12.14
CA TRP A 329 -15.30 -15.15 13.46
C TRP A 329 -14.38 -15.60 14.59
N ALA A 330 -13.59 -16.66 14.38
CA ALA A 330 -12.62 -17.15 15.37
C ALA A 330 -11.54 -16.07 15.64
N VAL A 331 -11.02 -15.41 14.62
CA VAL A 331 -10.05 -14.32 14.79
C VAL A 331 -10.70 -13.09 15.42
N PHE A 332 -11.90 -12.71 14.97
CA PHE A 332 -12.64 -11.58 15.53
C PHE A 332 -12.87 -11.77 17.04
N LEU A 333 -13.37 -12.93 17.44
CA LEU A 333 -13.60 -13.27 18.84
C LEU A 333 -12.28 -13.35 19.62
N GLY A 334 -11.23 -13.94 19.04
CA GLY A 334 -9.91 -13.99 19.63
C GLY A 334 -9.33 -12.61 19.93
N LEU A 335 -9.45 -11.66 19.01
CA LEU A 335 -9.01 -10.27 19.21
C LEU A 335 -9.85 -9.54 20.27
N LEU A 336 -11.17 -9.79 20.31
CA LEU A 336 -12.06 -9.23 21.30
C LEU A 336 -11.70 -9.73 22.71
N VAL A 337 -11.51 -11.05 22.87
CA VAL A 337 -11.08 -11.66 24.15
C VAL A 337 -9.68 -11.18 24.55
N ALA A 338 -8.73 -11.15 23.62
CA ALA A 338 -7.40 -10.61 23.89
C ALA A 338 -7.44 -9.17 24.38
N GLY A 339 -8.27 -8.31 23.76
CA GLY A 339 -8.49 -6.94 24.21
C GLY A 339 -9.09 -6.84 25.63
N ALA A 340 -9.87 -7.85 26.04
CA ALA A 340 -10.49 -7.92 27.35
C ALA A 340 -9.53 -8.44 28.45
N VAL A 341 -8.58 -9.33 28.12
CA VAL A 341 -7.77 -10.09 29.12
C VAL A 341 -6.34 -9.55 29.26
N VAL A 342 -5.69 -9.19 28.16
CA VAL A 342 -4.27 -8.75 28.16
C VAL A 342 -4.09 -7.42 28.92
N PRO A 343 -2.93 -7.10 29.53
CA PRO A 343 -2.68 -5.82 30.19
C PRO A 343 -3.10 -4.61 29.34
N LEU A 344 -3.79 -3.62 29.95
CA LEU A 344 -4.46 -2.53 29.24
C LEU A 344 -3.53 -1.74 28.29
N ALA A 345 -2.27 -1.53 28.70
CA ALA A 345 -1.27 -0.86 27.86
C ALA A 345 -0.99 -1.64 26.55
N VAL A 346 -0.87 -2.98 26.64
CA VAL A 346 -0.67 -3.86 25.48
C VAL A 346 -1.94 -3.95 24.66
N ALA A 347 -3.10 -4.03 25.32
CA ALA A 347 -4.41 -4.07 24.66
C ALA A 347 -4.62 -2.80 23.79
N ARG A 348 -4.32 -1.61 24.33
CA ARG A 348 -4.40 -0.34 23.58
C ARG A 348 -3.37 -0.23 22.46
N GLY A 349 -2.10 -0.56 22.73
CA GLY A 349 -1.02 -0.31 21.79
C GLY A 349 -0.86 -1.38 20.71
N LYS A 350 -1.28 -2.62 20.98
CA LYS A 350 -1.08 -3.75 20.06
C LYS A 350 -2.38 -4.39 19.60
N ILE A 351 -3.27 -4.76 20.52
CA ILE A 351 -4.47 -5.53 20.17
C ILE A 351 -5.52 -4.66 19.44
N LEU A 352 -5.80 -3.46 19.92
CA LEU A 352 -6.82 -2.57 19.36
C LEU A 352 -6.56 -2.21 17.88
N PRO A 353 -5.36 -1.85 17.44
CA PRO A 353 -5.08 -1.62 16.03
C PRO A 353 -5.39 -2.85 15.16
N PHE A 354 -5.01 -4.06 15.60
CA PHE A 354 -5.34 -5.29 14.87
C PHE A 354 -6.83 -5.60 14.88
N ALA A 355 -7.52 -5.35 15.99
CA ALA A 355 -8.96 -5.54 16.09
C ALA A 355 -9.73 -4.64 15.12
N TRP A 356 -9.26 -3.41 14.88
CA TRP A 356 -9.86 -2.50 13.90
C TRP A 356 -9.37 -2.73 12.46
N LEU A 357 -8.16 -3.24 12.29
CA LEU A 357 -7.67 -3.62 10.96
C LEU A 357 -8.41 -4.84 10.40
N TRP A 358 -8.81 -5.77 11.27
CA TRP A 358 -9.45 -7.02 10.86
C TRP A 358 -10.77 -6.84 10.07
N PRO A 359 -11.71 -5.97 10.47
CA PRO A 359 -12.93 -5.70 9.73
C PRO A 359 -12.72 -4.95 8.40
N VAL A 360 -11.54 -4.39 8.11
CA VAL A 360 -11.23 -3.75 6.82
C VAL A 360 -11.50 -4.69 5.64
N LEU A 361 -11.33 -5.98 5.83
CA LEU A 361 -11.69 -7.01 4.83
C LEU A 361 -13.19 -7.01 4.47
N ILE A 362 -14.05 -6.51 5.37
CA ILE A 362 -15.49 -6.35 5.14
C ILE A 362 -15.76 -4.95 4.58
N TRP A 363 -15.16 -3.93 5.16
CA TRP A 363 -15.39 -2.53 4.79
C TRP A 363 -14.86 -2.20 3.39
N SER A 364 -13.81 -2.88 2.93
CA SER A 364 -13.25 -2.70 1.58
C SER A 364 -14.25 -2.91 0.43
N SER A 365 -15.39 -3.56 0.70
CA SER A 365 -16.48 -3.75 -0.24
C SER A 365 -17.66 -2.80 -0.04
N MET A 366 -17.62 -1.94 0.99
CA MET A 366 -18.68 -0.94 1.22
C MET A 366 -18.69 0.08 0.08
N GLY A 367 -19.88 0.47 -0.36
CA GLY A 367 -20.05 1.44 -1.46
C GLY A 367 -19.79 0.91 -2.88
N ALA A 368 -19.23 -0.28 -3.04
CA ALA A 368 -19.00 -0.89 -4.34
C ALA A 368 -19.82 -2.17 -4.58
N ARG A 369 -20.63 -2.60 -3.61
CA ARG A 369 -21.38 -3.86 -3.66
C ARG A 369 -22.47 -3.84 -4.70
N GLU A 370 -23.21 -2.75 -4.78
CA GLU A 370 -24.32 -2.56 -5.70
C GLU A 370 -23.82 -2.59 -7.13
N ALA A 371 -22.72 -1.87 -7.43
CA ALA A 371 -22.07 -1.90 -8.74
C ALA A 371 -21.53 -3.31 -9.06
N ALA A 372 -20.90 -3.98 -8.10
CA ALA A 372 -20.38 -5.33 -8.28
C ALA A 372 -21.49 -6.39 -8.47
N ALA A 373 -22.68 -6.15 -7.93
CA ALA A 373 -23.84 -7.02 -8.07
C ALA A 373 -24.76 -6.63 -9.26
N GLY A 374 -24.50 -5.50 -9.94
CA GLY A 374 -25.36 -4.96 -11.00
C GLY A 374 -26.74 -4.52 -10.49
N THR A 375 -26.83 -4.16 -9.19
CA THR A 375 -28.10 -3.76 -8.54
C THR A 375 -28.17 -2.25 -8.29
N GLU A 376 -27.18 -1.49 -8.73
CA GLU A 376 -27.13 -0.04 -8.51
C GLU A 376 -28.36 0.69 -9.07
N GLU A 377 -28.82 0.33 -10.27
CA GLU A 377 -30.02 0.93 -10.87
C GLU A 377 -31.28 0.73 -9.98
N LEU A 378 -31.42 -0.46 -9.38
CA LEU A 378 -32.56 -0.75 -8.47
C LEU A 378 -32.49 0.08 -7.20
N VAL A 379 -31.30 0.29 -6.67
CA VAL A 379 -31.09 1.07 -5.44
C VAL A 379 -31.32 2.56 -5.71
N PHE A 380 -30.84 3.07 -6.83
CA PHE A 380 -30.93 4.50 -7.18
C PHE A 380 -32.33 4.94 -7.66
N VAL A 381 -33.23 4.01 -8.01
CA VAL A 381 -34.66 4.30 -8.26
C VAL A 381 -35.41 4.62 -6.95
N ALA A 382 -34.90 4.19 -5.79
CA ALA A 382 -35.57 4.47 -4.52
C ALA A 382 -35.57 5.97 -4.18
N PRO A 383 -36.59 6.51 -3.49
CA PRO A 383 -36.64 7.93 -3.14
C PRO A 383 -35.52 8.28 -2.14
N ARG A 384 -34.69 9.26 -2.49
CA ARG A 384 -33.53 9.77 -1.72
C ARG A 384 -32.55 8.64 -1.31
N PRO A 385 -32.01 7.88 -2.29
CA PRO A 385 -31.23 6.68 -1.99
C PRO A 385 -29.99 6.99 -1.16
N LEU A 386 -29.25 8.04 -1.50
CA LEU A 386 -28.02 8.42 -0.79
C LEU A 386 -28.26 8.80 0.68
N LEU A 387 -29.34 9.55 0.96
CA LEU A 387 -29.65 9.98 2.34
C LEU A 387 -30.10 8.82 3.24
N ARG A 388 -30.59 7.74 2.67
CA ARG A 388 -31.01 6.54 3.42
C ARG A 388 -29.90 5.50 3.52
N GLN A 389 -29.16 5.28 2.44
CA GLN A 389 -28.18 4.21 2.36
C GLN A 389 -26.83 4.61 2.97
N LEU A 390 -26.27 5.77 2.67
CA LEU A 390 -24.96 6.19 3.19
C LEU A 390 -24.89 6.19 4.72
N PRO A 391 -25.86 6.79 5.46
CA PRO A 391 -25.83 6.71 6.92
C PRO A 391 -25.99 5.28 7.43
N ALA A 392 -26.81 4.45 6.79
CA ALA A 392 -27.01 3.07 7.21
C ALA A 392 -25.75 2.23 7.01
N VAL A 393 -25.08 2.34 5.86
CA VAL A 393 -23.80 1.67 5.56
C VAL A 393 -22.73 2.10 6.56
N TYR A 394 -22.58 3.42 6.76
CA TYR A 394 -21.60 3.97 7.70
C TYR A 394 -21.85 3.50 9.14
N LEU A 395 -23.09 3.63 9.63
CA LEU A 395 -23.43 3.20 10.98
C LEU A 395 -23.27 1.69 11.18
N ALA A 396 -23.54 0.88 10.14
CA ALA A 396 -23.25 -0.56 10.19
C ALA A 396 -21.74 -0.82 10.33
N GLY A 397 -20.91 -0.07 9.61
CA GLY A 397 -19.44 -0.11 9.75
C GLY A 397 -18.98 0.28 11.14
N VAL A 398 -19.50 1.39 11.69
CA VAL A 398 -19.23 1.87 13.06
C VAL A 398 -19.62 0.81 14.10
N THR A 399 -20.77 0.17 13.93
CA THR A 399 -21.21 -0.91 14.83
C THR A 399 -20.19 -2.04 14.86
N VAL A 400 -19.69 -2.46 13.71
CA VAL A 400 -18.63 -3.49 13.63
C VAL A 400 -17.33 -3.02 14.29
N ALA A 401 -16.95 -1.74 14.12
CA ALA A 401 -15.76 -1.17 14.76
C ALA A 401 -15.88 -1.13 16.29
N ILE A 402 -17.05 -0.72 16.80
CA ILE A 402 -17.36 -0.72 18.24
C ILE A 402 -17.28 -2.14 18.78
N LEU A 403 -17.90 -3.11 18.13
CA LEU A 403 -17.88 -4.51 18.56
C LEU A 403 -16.47 -5.09 18.55
N ALA A 404 -15.68 -4.81 17.52
CA ALA A 404 -14.30 -5.28 17.42
C ALA A 404 -13.38 -4.71 18.52
N GLY A 405 -13.58 -3.43 18.88
CA GLY A 405 -12.84 -2.74 19.93
C GLY A 405 -13.44 -2.85 21.33
N ALA A 406 -14.60 -3.50 21.50
CA ALA A 406 -15.39 -3.49 22.75
C ALA A 406 -14.59 -3.98 23.97
N GLY A 407 -13.75 -5.00 23.82
CA GLY A 407 -12.93 -5.52 24.91
C GLY A 407 -12.03 -4.46 25.53
N VAL A 408 -11.46 -3.57 24.72
CA VAL A 408 -10.65 -2.43 25.19
C VAL A 408 -11.54 -1.30 25.67
N GLY A 409 -12.59 -0.95 24.93
CA GLY A 409 -13.48 0.17 25.26
C GLY A 409 -14.15 0.03 26.63
N ILE A 410 -14.69 -1.16 26.95
CA ILE A 410 -15.32 -1.45 28.25
C ILE A 410 -14.30 -1.30 29.39
N ARG A 411 -13.06 -1.74 29.22
CA ARG A 411 -12.02 -1.64 30.24
C ARG A 411 -11.56 -0.20 30.47
N LEU A 412 -11.50 0.62 29.40
CA LEU A 412 -11.18 2.05 29.54
C LEU A 412 -12.28 2.77 30.32
N LEU A 413 -13.54 2.43 30.07
CA LEU A 413 -14.67 2.96 30.78
C LEU A 413 -14.65 2.53 32.27
N ALA A 414 -14.40 1.25 32.52
CA ALA A 414 -14.29 0.70 33.89
C ALA A 414 -13.10 1.27 34.69
N ALA A 415 -12.00 1.62 33.99
CA ALA A 415 -10.84 2.28 34.59
C ALA A 415 -11.05 3.79 34.84
N GLY A 416 -12.17 4.38 34.40
CA GLY A 416 -12.44 5.81 34.54
C GLY A 416 -11.58 6.71 33.65
N ASP A 417 -10.81 6.16 32.68
CA ASP A 417 -10.00 6.94 31.75
C ASP A 417 -10.86 7.50 30.61
N MET A 418 -11.61 8.56 30.91
CA MET A 418 -12.51 9.20 29.97
C MET A 418 -11.80 9.81 28.75
N LYS A 419 -10.54 10.24 28.89
CA LYS A 419 -9.74 10.74 27.75
C LYS A 419 -9.41 9.62 26.76
N ALA A 420 -8.95 8.49 27.26
CA ALA A 420 -8.63 7.34 26.43
C ALA A 420 -9.89 6.70 25.85
N PHE A 421 -11.01 6.68 26.60
CA PHE A 421 -12.29 6.22 26.09
C PHE A 421 -12.83 7.14 24.97
N GLY A 422 -12.71 8.46 25.12
CA GLY A 422 -13.05 9.42 24.08
C GLY A 422 -12.21 9.22 22.80
N ALA A 423 -10.90 8.99 22.94
CA ALA A 423 -10.03 8.69 21.81
C ALA A 423 -10.42 7.35 21.14
N TRP A 424 -10.76 6.33 21.91
CA TRP A 424 -11.27 5.07 21.39
C TRP A 424 -12.58 5.26 20.62
N LEU A 425 -13.51 6.06 21.12
CA LEU A 425 -14.79 6.34 20.46
C LEU A 425 -14.56 7.06 19.12
N VAL A 426 -13.71 8.10 19.12
CA VAL A 426 -13.34 8.80 17.89
C VAL A 426 -12.68 7.85 16.88
N GLY A 427 -11.80 6.97 17.33
CA GLY A 427 -11.21 5.94 16.49
C GLY A 427 -12.26 4.99 15.89
N ALA A 428 -13.20 4.50 16.70
CA ALA A 428 -14.27 3.62 16.22
C ALA A 428 -15.20 4.30 15.19
N LEU A 429 -15.41 5.61 15.30
CA LEU A 429 -16.14 6.40 14.30
C LEU A 429 -15.32 6.60 13.02
N PHE A 430 -14.02 6.81 13.13
CA PHE A 430 -13.14 7.14 11.99
C PHE A 430 -12.75 5.93 11.14
N VAL A 431 -12.50 4.77 11.75
CA VAL A 431 -11.93 3.60 11.04
C VAL A 431 -12.81 3.06 9.90
N PRO A 432 -14.18 3.05 9.96
CA PRO A 432 -15.01 2.60 8.84
C PRO A 432 -15.32 3.70 7.80
N ALA A 433 -14.88 4.93 8.03
CA ALA A 433 -15.08 6.07 7.12
C ALA A 433 -14.06 6.05 5.98
#